data_9b09f3ab4a2a4f78475bdaec34d16fd3
#
_entry.id   9b09f3ab4a2a4f78475bdaec34d16fd3
#
_cell.length_a   1.000
_cell.length_b   1.000
_cell.length_c   1.000
_cell.angle_alpha   90.00
_cell.angle_beta   90.00
_cell.angle_gamma   90.00
#
_symmetry.space_group_name_H-M   'P 1'
#
loop_
_entity.id
_entity.type
_entity.pdbx_description
1 polymer ?
#
loop_
_entity_poly.entity_id
_entity_poly.type
_entity_poly.pdbx_seq_one_letter_code
_entity_poly.pdbx_strand_id
1 'polypeptide(L)'
;MANYPGFDPNRYQKFSRALQLNRAATAGYEPGSTFKMITIAAALNEGEISPEQKFFCENGKYKIGNNLVRDTSSHGIMTLKQILKKSSNICAAKIGMSMTPAKFHEYIKRFGFGQRPNSGVAAEASGRVISPKYWQMIDHANISFGQAILVSPLQMVSAANVFANGGDWVPPYIIDHLRDKNGKILNEIRDNNGNIIQNFGKGARSTVIEASVARLVKEYLISVTQKGGTAENAAINGYLIAGKTGTSQIYDHQLGRYSKTRYIASFVGFAPASEPLVTVLVVVEQPRTSYYGGSVAAPIFKEIVQRTLLFEDVLPFPEESNSDRSDHDLTVNR
;
A
#
# COMPACT_ATOMS: atom_id res chain seq x y z
N MET A 1 -3.40 -1.79 -15.58
CA MET A 1 -2.04 -1.26 -15.28
C MET A 1 -1.64 -0.30 -16.39
N ALA A 2 -1.03 0.85 -16.06
CA ALA A 2 -0.56 1.84 -17.02
C ALA A 2 0.87 2.27 -16.67
N ASN A 3 1.69 2.57 -17.69
CA ASN A 3 3.05 3.06 -17.52
C ASN A 3 3.24 4.33 -18.35
N TYR A 4 3.92 5.32 -17.77
CA TYR A 4 4.30 6.55 -18.46
C TYR A 4 5.79 6.87 -18.21
N PRO A 5 6.57 7.24 -19.21
CA PRO A 5 6.22 7.20 -20.62
C PRO A 5 5.94 5.77 -21.12
N GLY A 6 5.00 5.64 -22.05
CA GLY A 6 4.62 4.38 -22.67
C GLY A 6 5.22 4.22 -24.08
N PHE A 7 4.76 3.22 -24.81
CA PHE A 7 5.13 2.97 -26.19
C PHE A 7 3.90 2.56 -27.01
N ASP A 8 3.97 2.73 -28.34
CA ASP A 8 2.96 2.21 -29.27
C ASP A 8 3.27 0.73 -29.56
N PRO A 9 2.42 -0.23 -29.12
CA PRO A 9 2.67 -1.66 -29.32
C PRO A 9 2.68 -2.06 -30.81
N ASN A 10 2.01 -1.29 -31.68
CA ASN A 10 2.05 -1.54 -33.13
C ASN A 10 3.37 -1.10 -33.77
N ARG A 11 4.16 -0.30 -33.06
CA ARG A 11 5.47 0.20 -33.52
C ARG A 11 6.57 -0.06 -32.51
N TYR A 12 6.45 -1.12 -31.71
CA TYR A 12 7.34 -1.41 -30.57
C TYR A 12 8.84 -1.38 -30.93
N GLN A 13 9.19 -1.75 -32.17
CA GLN A 13 10.57 -1.74 -32.64
C GLN A 13 11.23 -0.34 -32.62
N LYS A 14 10.42 0.74 -32.66
CA LYS A 14 10.88 2.13 -32.59
C LYS A 14 11.17 2.63 -31.19
N PHE A 15 10.86 1.84 -30.17
CA PHE A 15 10.99 2.20 -28.77
C PHE A 15 12.07 1.36 -28.07
N SER A 16 12.75 1.94 -27.10
CA SER A 16 13.74 1.22 -26.30
C SER A 16 13.08 0.09 -25.50
N ARG A 17 13.82 -0.99 -25.22
CA ARG A 17 13.33 -2.08 -24.38
C ARG A 17 12.85 -1.61 -23.00
N ALA A 18 13.48 -0.57 -22.43
CA ALA A 18 13.09 0.00 -21.15
C ALA A 18 11.66 0.57 -21.17
N LEU A 19 11.21 1.17 -22.29
CA LEU A 19 9.85 1.67 -22.45
C LEU A 19 8.82 0.56 -22.69
N GLN A 20 9.26 -0.61 -23.17
CA GLN A 20 8.39 -1.76 -23.42
C GLN A 20 8.12 -2.58 -22.16
N LEU A 21 8.85 -2.35 -21.06
CA LEU A 21 8.64 -3.05 -19.80
C LEU A 21 7.36 -2.57 -19.10
N ASN A 22 6.55 -3.50 -18.66
CA ASN A 22 5.44 -3.20 -17.75
C ASN A 22 5.98 -2.99 -16.32
N ARG A 23 6.45 -1.77 -16.05
CA ARG A 23 7.08 -1.44 -14.76
C ARG A 23 6.17 -1.65 -13.55
N ALA A 24 4.85 -1.61 -13.73
CA ALA A 24 3.91 -1.91 -12.66
C ALA A 24 4.03 -3.36 -12.12
N ALA A 25 4.50 -4.29 -12.96
CA ALA A 25 4.73 -5.68 -12.56
C ALA A 25 6.22 -6.05 -12.42
N THR A 26 7.11 -5.40 -13.19
CA THR A 26 8.51 -5.81 -13.30
C THR A 26 9.50 -4.99 -12.47
N ALA A 27 9.15 -3.73 -12.10
CA ALA A 27 10.03 -2.87 -11.32
C ALA A 27 9.91 -3.13 -9.83
N GLY A 28 11.05 -3.20 -9.15
CA GLY A 28 11.10 -3.22 -7.68
C GLY A 28 11.42 -1.85 -7.11
N TYR A 29 10.73 -1.46 -6.03
CA TYR A 29 11.00 -0.22 -5.29
C TYR A 29 10.80 -0.43 -3.79
N GLU A 30 11.37 0.44 -2.98
CA GLU A 30 11.10 0.46 -1.53
C GLU A 30 9.76 1.18 -1.29
N PRO A 31 8.75 0.51 -0.70
CA PRO A 31 7.40 1.07 -0.57
C PRO A 31 7.33 2.25 0.40
N GLY A 32 8.31 2.37 1.30
CA GLY A 32 8.33 3.42 2.31
C GLY A 32 7.05 3.38 3.16
N SER A 33 6.53 4.54 3.50
CA SER A 33 5.42 4.68 4.44
C SER A 33 4.10 3.99 4.03
N THR A 34 3.93 3.53 2.78
CA THR A 34 2.77 2.71 2.41
C THR A 34 2.80 1.35 3.13
N PHE A 35 3.98 0.87 3.53
CA PHE A 35 4.13 -0.39 4.23
C PHE A 35 3.64 -0.36 5.69
N LYS A 36 3.50 0.81 6.31
CA LYS A 36 3.07 0.96 7.71
C LYS A 36 1.69 0.38 8.01
N MET A 37 0.79 0.34 7.02
CA MET A 37 -0.51 -0.30 7.21
C MET A 37 -0.37 -1.81 7.44
N ILE A 38 0.60 -2.46 6.75
CA ILE A 38 0.91 -3.89 6.94
C ILE A 38 1.49 -4.12 8.34
N THR A 39 2.45 -3.29 8.74
CA THR A 39 3.10 -3.38 10.06
C THR A 39 2.11 -3.28 11.22
N ILE A 40 1.23 -2.28 11.16
CA ILE A 40 0.22 -2.06 12.21
C ILE A 40 -0.81 -3.18 12.20
N ALA A 41 -1.26 -3.61 11.02
CA ALA A 41 -2.22 -4.71 10.89
C ALA A 41 -1.64 -6.03 11.43
N ALA A 42 -0.38 -6.33 11.13
CA ALA A 42 0.29 -7.53 11.61
C ALA A 42 0.38 -7.54 13.14
N ALA A 43 0.83 -6.43 13.75
CA ALA A 43 0.97 -6.32 15.20
C ALA A 43 -0.38 -6.37 15.94
N LEU A 44 -1.43 -5.77 15.39
CA LEU A 44 -2.80 -5.88 15.89
C LEU A 44 -3.33 -7.31 15.82
N ASN A 45 -3.12 -7.97 14.68
CA ASN A 45 -3.64 -9.32 14.44
C ASN A 45 -2.96 -10.39 15.31
N GLU A 46 -1.70 -10.18 15.69
CA GLU A 46 -0.97 -11.04 16.63
C GLU A 46 -1.27 -10.71 18.10
N GLY A 47 -2.00 -9.63 18.38
CA GLY A 47 -2.26 -9.18 19.75
C GLY A 47 -1.04 -8.56 20.44
N GLU A 48 0.02 -8.24 19.70
CA GLU A 48 1.23 -7.59 20.25
C GLU A 48 0.97 -6.13 20.66
N ILE A 49 -0.07 -5.53 20.09
CA ILE A 49 -0.55 -4.20 20.44
C ILE A 49 -2.08 -4.18 20.51
N SER A 50 -2.65 -3.31 21.35
CA SER A 50 -4.09 -3.08 21.39
C SER A 50 -4.51 -1.83 20.60
N PRO A 51 -5.77 -1.74 20.12
CA PRO A 51 -6.28 -0.57 19.40
C PRO A 51 -6.13 0.76 20.15
N GLU A 52 -6.22 0.73 21.47
CA GLU A 52 -6.17 1.89 22.37
C GLU A 52 -4.74 2.28 22.75
N GLN A 53 -3.77 1.42 22.43
CA GLN A 53 -2.38 1.64 22.79
C GLN A 53 -1.82 2.90 22.15
N LYS A 54 -1.07 3.66 22.94
CA LYS A 54 -0.38 4.88 22.50
C LYS A 54 1.12 4.64 22.53
N PHE A 55 1.82 5.29 21.60
CA PHE A 55 3.28 5.19 21.46
C PHE A 55 3.91 6.56 21.55
N PHE A 56 4.99 6.67 22.33
CA PHE A 56 5.82 7.86 22.33
C PHE A 56 6.78 7.81 21.13
N CYS A 57 6.66 8.79 20.21
CA CYS A 57 7.40 8.86 18.96
C CYS A 57 8.70 9.69 19.10
N GLU A 58 9.32 9.73 20.30
CA GLU A 58 10.64 10.26 20.63
C GLU A 58 10.90 11.69 20.11
N ASN A 59 9.85 12.51 20.02
CA ASN A 59 9.93 13.88 19.50
C ASN A 59 10.70 13.97 18.16
N GLY A 60 10.55 12.94 17.31
CA GLY A 60 11.07 12.89 15.96
C GLY A 60 12.52 12.36 15.79
N LYS A 61 13.15 11.85 16.86
CA LYS A 61 14.51 11.28 16.80
C LYS A 61 14.64 10.07 17.72
N TYR A 62 14.83 8.88 17.16
CA TYR A 62 14.94 7.63 17.90
C TYR A 62 16.24 6.91 17.57
N LYS A 63 17.09 6.68 18.58
CA LYS A 63 18.37 5.99 18.44
C LYS A 63 18.20 4.49 18.63
N ILE A 64 18.64 3.71 17.65
CA ILE A 64 18.67 2.25 17.67
C ILE A 64 20.13 1.81 17.47
N GLY A 65 20.79 1.39 18.52
CA GLY A 65 22.23 1.16 18.50
C GLY A 65 22.98 2.43 18.06
N ASN A 66 23.78 2.34 17.00
CA ASN A 66 24.50 3.47 16.40
C ASN A 66 23.70 4.20 15.32
N ASN A 67 22.50 3.75 15.00
CA ASN A 67 21.67 4.30 13.95
C ASN A 67 20.62 5.27 14.52
N LEU A 68 20.15 6.18 13.68
CA LEU A 68 19.16 7.18 14.05
C LEU A 68 17.97 7.16 13.08
N VAL A 69 16.82 6.68 13.57
CA VAL A 69 15.53 6.79 12.86
C VAL A 69 14.96 8.18 13.10
N ARG A 70 14.43 8.80 12.05
CA ARG A 70 13.85 10.15 12.08
C ARG A 70 12.44 10.17 11.54
N ASP A 71 11.60 10.99 12.15
CA ASP A 71 10.34 11.44 11.56
C ASP A 71 10.55 12.74 10.77
N THR A 72 9.64 13.01 9.83
CA THR A 72 9.64 14.28 9.08
C THR A 72 9.22 15.48 9.94
N SER A 73 8.48 15.22 11.02
CA SER A 73 8.03 16.21 12.00
C SER A 73 8.18 15.66 13.41
N SER A 74 8.34 16.54 14.41
CA SER A 74 8.39 16.15 15.80
C SER A 74 7.01 15.69 16.29
N HIS A 75 6.97 14.52 16.92
CA HIS A 75 5.76 13.95 17.49
C HIS A 75 6.03 13.37 18.88
N GLY A 76 5.14 13.67 19.83
CA GLY A 76 5.14 13.10 21.17
C GLY A 76 4.38 11.75 21.21
N ILE A 77 3.40 11.64 22.10
CA ILE A 77 2.56 10.45 22.23
C ILE A 77 1.46 10.45 21.15
N MET A 78 1.31 9.33 20.43
CA MET A 78 0.35 9.16 19.34
C MET A 78 -0.44 7.86 19.49
N THR A 79 -1.72 7.88 19.10
CA THR A 79 -2.54 6.69 18.86
C THR A 79 -2.18 6.03 17.53
N LEU A 80 -2.57 4.77 17.29
CA LEU A 80 -2.35 4.06 16.04
C LEU A 80 -2.92 4.84 14.83
N LYS A 81 -4.12 5.40 14.97
CA LYS A 81 -4.75 6.26 13.95
C LYS A 81 -3.87 7.48 13.63
N GLN A 82 -3.35 8.15 14.64
CA GLN A 82 -2.46 9.31 14.44
C GLN A 82 -1.12 8.90 13.80
N ILE A 83 -0.56 7.74 14.16
CA ILE A 83 0.67 7.20 13.57
C ILE A 83 0.50 6.99 12.06
N LEU A 84 -0.61 6.41 11.59
CA LEU A 84 -0.90 6.28 10.16
C LEU A 84 -1.19 7.63 9.52
N LYS A 85 -2.01 8.47 10.16
CA LYS A 85 -2.40 9.81 9.66
C LYS A 85 -1.20 10.72 9.43
N LYS A 86 -0.27 10.78 10.40
CA LYS A 86 0.94 11.62 10.37
C LYS A 86 2.16 10.89 9.81
N SER A 87 2.05 9.59 9.62
CA SER A 87 3.10 8.76 9.01
C SER A 87 4.41 8.70 9.81
N SER A 88 4.37 8.57 11.16
CA SER A 88 5.58 8.45 11.98
C SER A 88 6.37 7.17 11.64
N ASN A 89 7.66 7.31 11.32
CA ASN A 89 8.60 6.20 11.12
C ASN A 89 8.96 5.56 12.46
N ILE A 90 9.19 6.40 13.46
CA ILE A 90 9.65 5.99 14.79
C ILE A 90 8.61 5.10 15.46
N CYS A 91 7.35 5.55 15.46
CA CYS A 91 6.29 4.76 16.06
C CYS A 91 6.00 3.49 15.24
N ALA A 92 6.09 3.53 13.90
CA ALA A 92 5.98 2.33 13.07
C ALA A 92 7.12 1.32 13.35
N ALA A 93 8.36 1.81 13.54
CA ALA A 93 9.49 0.96 13.95
C ALA A 93 9.23 0.29 15.30
N LYS A 94 8.77 1.02 16.32
CA LYS A 94 8.43 0.47 17.64
C LYS A 94 7.33 -0.59 17.55
N ILE A 95 6.30 -0.35 16.73
CA ILE A 95 5.21 -1.31 16.49
C ILE A 95 5.72 -2.57 15.79
N GLY A 96 6.52 -2.43 14.72
CA GLY A 96 7.07 -3.62 14.05
C GLY A 96 8.00 -4.42 14.96
N MET A 97 8.79 -3.74 15.80
CA MET A 97 9.71 -4.35 16.75
C MET A 97 9.02 -4.98 17.98
N SER A 98 7.71 -4.78 18.19
CA SER A 98 6.95 -5.55 19.19
C SER A 98 6.76 -7.01 18.78
N MET A 99 6.76 -7.29 17.47
CA MET A 99 6.76 -8.65 16.95
C MET A 99 8.19 -9.22 16.91
N THR A 100 8.33 -10.54 16.95
CA THR A 100 9.62 -11.17 16.61
C THR A 100 9.91 -11.00 15.11
N PRO A 101 11.19 -10.96 14.67
CA PRO A 101 11.55 -10.90 13.25
C PRO A 101 10.91 -12.02 12.41
N ALA A 102 10.83 -13.25 12.97
CA ALA A 102 10.23 -14.39 12.30
C ALA A 102 8.73 -14.17 12.06
N LYS A 103 8.00 -13.70 13.06
CA LYS A 103 6.56 -13.44 12.99
C LYS A 103 6.25 -12.30 12.03
N PHE A 104 6.98 -11.21 12.09
CA PHE A 104 6.80 -10.10 11.16
C PHE A 104 7.10 -10.53 9.72
N HIS A 105 8.15 -11.32 9.50
CA HIS A 105 8.47 -11.88 8.17
C HIS A 105 7.36 -12.81 7.64
N GLU A 106 6.71 -13.60 8.51
CA GLU A 106 5.56 -14.43 8.15
C GLU A 106 4.42 -13.57 7.59
N TYR A 107 4.05 -12.46 8.26
CA TYR A 107 3.04 -11.53 7.75
C TYR A 107 3.44 -10.89 6.42
N ILE A 108 4.70 -10.47 6.27
CA ILE A 108 5.21 -9.94 5.01
C ILE A 108 4.93 -10.95 3.87
N LYS A 109 5.16 -12.23 4.12
CA LYS A 109 4.87 -13.30 3.14
C LYS A 109 3.37 -13.50 2.92
N ARG A 110 2.56 -13.49 3.97
CA ARG A 110 1.10 -13.64 3.88
C ARG A 110 0.46 -12.51 3.07
N PHE A 111 1.00 -11.29 3.12
CA PHE A 111 0.60 -10.17 2.28
C PHE A 111 1.11 -10.26 0.82
N GLY A 112 1.79 -11.34 0.43
CA GLY A 112 2.21 -11.61 -0.95
C GLY A 112 3.59 -11.06 -1.33
N PHE A 113 4.36 -10.50 -0.39
CA PHE A 113 5.69 -9.97 -0.69
C PHE A 113 6.76 -11.07 -0.77
N GLY A 114 7.79 -10.83 -1.58
CA GLY A 114 8.92 -11.72 -1.76
C GLY A 114 8.62 -12.98 -2.59
N GLN A 115 7.51 -12.99 -3.34
CA GLN A 115 7.12 -14.03 -4.28
C GLN A 115 6.45 -13.40 -5.51
N ARG A 116 6.46 -14.10 -6.65
CA ARG A 116 5.77 -13.60 -7.84
C ARG A 116 4.26 -13.64 -7.62
N PRO A 117 3.53 -12.58 -7.99
CA PRO A 117 2.06 -12.54 -7.88
C PRO A 117 1.35 -13.58 -8.74
N ASN A 118 1.97 -14.02 -9.84
CA ASN A 118 1.42 -14.97 -10.83
C ASN A 118 0.12 -14.47 -11.47
N SER A 119 0.05 -13.18 -11.77
CA SER A 119 -1.14 -12.56 -12.38
C SER A 119 -1.35 -12.90 -13.86
N GLY A 120 -0.36 -13.54 -14.50
CA GLY A 120 -0.31 -13.77 -15.94
C GLY A 120 0.44 -12.69 -16.72
N VAL A 121 0.98 -11.67 -16.06
CA VAL A 121 1.89 -10.70 -16.69
C VAL A 121 3.27 -11.32 -16.84
N ALA A 122 3.89 -11.16 -18.01
CA ALA A 122 5.24 -11.65 -18.22
C ALA A 122 6.28 -10.92 -17.34
N ALA A 123 7.29 -11.65 -16.88
CA ALA A 123 8.45 -11.14 -16.15
C ALA A 123 8.11 -10.41 -14.82
N GLU A 124 7.09 -10.86 -14.10
CA GLU A 124 6.75 -10.32 -12.78
C GLU A 124 7.93 -10.40 -11.82
N ALA A 125 8.16 -9.30 -11.09
CA ALA A 125 9.17 -9.25 -10.05
C ALA A 125 8.64 -9.92 -8.76
N SER A 126 9.48 -10.75 -8.15
CA SER A 126 9.22 -11.31 -6.81
C SER A 126 9.48 -10.30 -5.69
N GLY A 127 10.09 -9.15 -6.01
CA GLY A 127 10.64 -8.29 -4.98
C GLY A 127 11.82 -8.93 -4.24
N ARG A 128 12.23 -8.31 -3.13
CA ARG A 128 13.29 -8.84 -2.26
C ARG A 128 12.92 -8.66 -0.80
N VAL A 129 12.77 -9.78 -0.11
CA VAL A 129 12.57 -9.85 1.35
C VAL A 129 13.70 -10.69 1.93
N ILE A 130 14.56 -10.05 2.73
CA ILE A 130 15.69 -10.75 3.37
C ILE A 130 15.16 -11.70 4.45
N SER A 131 15.78 -12.88 4.60
CA SER A 131 15.42 -13.83 5.66
C SER A 131 15.62 -13.19 7.05
N PRO A 132 14.68 -13.38 7.99
CA PRO A 132 14.72 -12.75 9.31
C PRO A 132 15.94 -13.15 10.15
N LYS A 133 16.57 -14.29 9.85
CA LYS A 133 17.81 -14.74 10.51
C LYS A 133 19.00 -13.79 10.29
N TYR A 134 18.95 -12.93 9.27
CA TYR A 134 19.99 -11.95 8.96
C TYR A 134 19.64 -10.54 9.41
N TRP A 135 18.44 -10.32 9.98
CA TRP A 135 18.05 -8.97 10.39
C TRP A 135 18.81 -8.54 11.64
N GLN A 136 19.44 -7.40 11.52
CA GLN A 136 19.86 -6.60 12.66
C GLN A 136 18.64 -5.82 13.20
N MET A 137 18.73 -5.28 14.41
CA MET A 137 17.67 -4.47 15.00
C MET A 137 17.27 -3.28 14.11
N ILE A 138 18.24 -2.68 13.43
CA ILE A 138 17.97 -1.57 12.50
C ILE A 138 17.25 -2.04 11.21
N ASP A 139 17.52 -3.25 10.73
CA ASP A 139 16.82 -3.79 9.57
C ASP A 139 15.35 -4.04 9.90
N HIS A 140 15.08 -4.62 11.07
CA HIS A 140 13.72 -4.82 11.58
C HIS A 140 12.97 -3.48 11.67
N ALA A 141 13.59 -2.45 12.25
CA ALA A 141 13.02 -1.12 12.33
C ALA A 141 12.75 -0.53 10.93
N ASN A 142 13.71 -0.62 10.01
CA ASN A 142 13.60 -0.07 8.66
C ASN A 142 12.49 -0.75 7.85
N ILE A 143 12.39 -2.08 7.90
CA ILE A 143 11.34 -2.84 7.23
C ILE A 143 9.96 -2.43 7.75
N SER A 144 9.83 -2.10 9.03
CA SER A 144 8.56 -1.69 9.65
C SER A 144 7.96 -0.42 9.03
N PHE A 145 8.76 0.42 8.39
CA PHE A 145 8.28 1.58 7.63
C PHE A 145 8.62 1.51 6.13
N GLY A 146 8.92 0.30 5.63
CA GLY A 146 9.02 0.01 4.20
C GLY A 146 10.36 0.38 3.56
N GLN A 147 11.44 0.44 4.32
CA GLN A 147 12.82 0.48 3.81
C GLN A 147 13.50 -0.89 3.97
N ALA A 148 14.60 -1.12 3.26
CA ALA A 148 15.32 -2.41 3.22
C ALA A 148 14.47 -3.60 2.71
N ILE A 149 13.36 -3.33 2.03
CA ILE A 149 12.50 -4.29 1.34
C ILE A 149 12.22 -3.78 -0.08
N LEU A 150 12.26 -4.65 -1.09
CA LEU A 150 11.86 -4.31 -2.45
C LEU A 150 10.55 -5.01 -2.80
N VAL A 151 9.61 -4.25 -3.31
CA VAL A 151 8.29 -4.74 -3.73
C VAL A 151 7.96 -4.25 -5.13
N SER A 152 7.18 -5.00 -5.91
CA SER A 152 6.62 -4.46 -7.14
C SER A 152 5.35 -3.63 -6.86
N PRO A 153 4.99 -2.68 -7.75
CA PRO A 153 3.70 -1.99 -7.63
C PRO A 153 2.52 -2.96 -7.59
N LEU A 154 2.57 -4.05 -8.35
CA LEU A 154 1.53 -5.08 -8.34
C LEU A 154 1.42 -5.78 -6.98
N GLN A 155 2.54 -6.11 -6.33
CA GLN A 155 2.52 -6.66 -4.96
C GLN A 155 1.92 -5.65 -3.97
N MET A 156 2.30 -4.37 -4.07
CA MET A 156 1.84 -3.35 -3.12
C MET A 156 0.34 -3.08 -3.25
N VAL A 157 -0.21 -3.00 -4.46
CA VAL A 157 -1.65 -2.81 -4.66
C VAL A 157 -2.44 -4.04 -4.22
N SER A 158 -1.92 -5.26 -4.44
CA SER A 158 -2.54 -6.51 -3.96
C SER A 158 -2.55 -6.58 -2.44
N ALA A 159 -1.47 -6.16 -1.78
CA ALA A 159 -1.41 -6.10 -0.32
C ALA A 159 -2.39 -5.06 0.26
N ALA A 160 -2.52 -3.89 -0.37
CA ALA A 160 -3.51 -2.88 0.03
C ALA A 160 -4.94 -3.40 -0.12
N ASN A 161 -5.19 -4.23 -1.12
CA ASN A 161 -6.49 -4.82 -1.38
C ASN A 161 -6.98 -5.76 -0.26
N VAL A 162 -6.08 -6.29 0.58
CA VAL A 162 -6.44 -7.06 1.79
C VAL A 162 -7.36 -6.26 2.71
N PHE A 163 -7.10 -4.96 2.87
CA PHE A 163 -7.92 -4.07 3.71
C PHE A 163 -9.28 -3.77 3.05
N ALA A 164 -9.33 -3.70 1.73
CA ALA A 164 -10.56 -3.55 0.97
C ALA A 164 -11.42 -4.84 0.99
N ASN A 165 -10.78 -6.00 1.03
CA ASN A 165 -11.42 -7.32 1.00
C ASN A 165 -11.74 -7.90 2.39
N GLY A 166 -11.69 -7.10 3.45
CA GLY A 166 -12.02 -7.57 4.80
C GLY A 166 -11.01 -8.53 5.42
N GLY A 167 -9.74 -8.46 5.01
CA GLY A 167 -8.64 -9.25 5.57
C GLY A 167 -8.12 -10.38 4.66
N ASP A 168 -8.78 -10.61 3.54
CA ASP A 168 -8.42 -11.66 2.60
C ASP A 168 -7.47 -11.14 1.50
N TRP A 169 -6.41 -11.87 1.27
CA TRP A 169 -5.57 -11.71 0.08
C TRP A 169 -6.16 -12.53 -1.07
N VAL A 170 -6.28 -11.89 -2.23
CA VAL A 170 -6.74 -12.51 -3.47
C VAL A 170 -5.61 -12.40 -4.49
N PRO A 171 -5.18 -13.51 -5.11
CA PRO A 171 -4.17 -13.46 -6.17
C PRO A 171 -4.64 -12.53 -7.30
N PRO A 172 -3.81 -11.57 -7.74
CA PRO A 172 -4.16 -10.76 -8.90
C PRO A 172 -4.13 -11.62 -10.16
N TYR A 173 -5.03 -11.36 -11.10
CA TYR A 173 -5.04 -12.00 -12.42
C TYR A 173 -5.47 -11.01 -13.49
N ILE A 174 -4.99 -11.20 -14.72
CA ILE A 174 -5.37 -10.42 -15.91
C ILE A 174 -6.03 -11.28 -16.99
N ILE A 175 -5.90 -12.60 -16.90
CA ILE A 175 -6.52 -13.56 -17.80
C ILE A 175 -7.54 -14.34 -16.97
N ASP A 176 -8.80 -14.16 -17.29
CA ASP A 176 -9.89 -14.83 -16.57
C ASP A 176 -9.93 -16.32 -16.90
N HIS A 177 -9.92 -16.67 -18.18
CA HIS A 177 -9.87 -18.04 -18.68
C HIS A 177 -9.35 -18.10 -20.11
N LEU A 178 -8.96 -19.28 -20.55
CA LEU A 178 -8.71 -19.58 -21.96
C LEU A 178 -9.88 -20.42 -22.52
N ARG A 179 -10.02 -20.45 -23.84
CA ARG A 179 -10.93 -21.38 -24.54
C ARG A 179 -10.13 -22.22 -25.51
N ASP A 180 -10.39 -23.51 -25.51
CA ASP A 180 -9.85 -24.40 -26.55
C ASP A 180 -10.59 -24.17 -27.88
N LYS A 181 -10.14 -24.88 -28.94
CA LYS A 181 -10.74 -24.80 -30.28
C LYS A 181 -12.24 -25.23 -30.34
N ASN A 182 -12.71 -25.94 -29.31
CA ASN A 182 -14.09 -26.39 -29.20
C ASN A 182 -14.93 -25.47 -28.30
N GLY A 183 -14.36 -24.36 -27.80
CA GLY A 183 -15.00 -23.40 -26.92
C GLY A 183 -15.01 -23.82 -25.43
N LYS A 184 -14.37 -24.94 -25.05
CA LYS A 184 -14.29 -25.39 -23.67
C LYS A 184 -13.38 -24.44 -22.86
N ILE A 185 -13.84 -24.01 -21.69
CA ILE A 185 -13.09 -23.16 -20.78
C ILE A 185 -11.93 -23.96 -20.15
N LEU A 186 -10.74 -23.38 -20.19
CA LEU A 186 -9.55 -23.86 -19.55
C LEU A 186 -9.08 -22.85 -18.51
N ASN A 187 -9.03 -23.26 -17.25
CA ASN A 187 -8.54 -22.44 -16.14
C ASN A 187 -7.09 -22.69 -15.79
N GLU A 188 -6.44 -23.63 -16.50
CA GLU A 188 -5.04 -23.99 -16.28
C GLU A 188 -4.39 -24.53 -17.55
N ILE A 189 -3.09 -24.36 -17.65
CA ILE A 189 -2.23 -25.07 -18.62
C ILE A 189 -1.37 -26.07 -17.85
N ARG A 190 -1.29 -27.28 -18.38
CA ARG A 190 -0.46 -28.36 -17.83
C ARG A 190 0.65 -28.75 -18.82
N ASP A 191 1.79 -29.20 -18.27
CA ASP A 191 2.84 -29.83 -19.07
C ASP A 191 2.47 -31.28 -19.47
N ASN A 192 3.35 -31.92 -20.22
CA ASN A 192 3.16 -33.32 -20.68
C ASN A 192 3.12 -34.34 -19.52
N ASN A 193 3.60 -33.97 -18.34
CA ASN A 193 3.61 -34.78 -17.12
C ASN A 193 2.37 -34.51 -16.23
N GLY A 194 1.48 -33.62 -16.66
CA GLY A 194 0.28 -33.23 -15.90
C GLY A 194 0.52 -32.15 -14.83
N ASN A 195 1.72 -31.60 -14.71
CA ASN A 195 2.00 -30.52 -13.76
C ASN A 195 1.40 -29.19 -14.26
N ILE A 196 0.82 -28.42 -13.36
CA ILE A 196 0.29 -27.10 -13.70
C ILE A 196 1.43 -26.13 -13.99
N ILE A 197 1.49 -25.62 -15.25
CA ILE A 197 2.42 -24.57 -15.67
C ILE A 197 1.88 -23.20 -15.30
N GLN A 198 0.56 -22.97 -15.49
CA GLN A 198 -0.08 -21.69 -15.26
C GLN A 198 -1.57 -21.89 -14.91
N ASN A 199 -2.05 -21.13 -13.92
CA ASN A 199 -3.46 -20.97 -13.60
C ASN A 199 -4.00 -19.67 -14.16
N PHE A 200 -5.29 -19.65 -14.49
CA PHE A 200 -6.02 -18.49 -14.97
C PHE A 200 -7.24 -18.22 -14.08
N GLY A 201 -7.72 -16.97 -14.11
CA GLY A 201 -8.89 -16.56 -13.37
C GLY A 201 -8.63 -16.36 -11.88
N LYS A 202 -9.72 -16.27 -11.15
CA LYS A 202 -9.72 -15.98 -9.72
C LYS A 202 -9.14 -17.16 -8.92
N GLY A 203 -7.94 -16.96 -8.36
CA GLY A 203 -7.32 -17.91 -7.44
C GLY A 203 -8.02 -18.01 -6.09
N ALA A 204 -7.64 -19.00 -5.29
CA ALA A 204 -8.15 -19.19 -3.95
C ALA A 204 -7.80 -18.00 -3.05
N ARG A 205 -8.77 -17.51 -2.27
CA ARG A 205 -8.54 -16.51 -1.24
C ARG A 205 -7.77 -17.11 -0.06
N SER A 206 -6.95 -16.31 0.58
CA SER A 206 -6.31 -16.67 1.85
C SER A 206 -6.48 -15.56 2.87
N THR A 207 -6.98 -15.88 4.04
CA THR A 207 -7.13 -14.91 5.13
C THR A 207 -5.75 -14.56 5.69
N VAL A 208 -5.41 -13.28 5.62
CA VAL A 208 -4.12 -12.72 6.06
C VAL A 208 -4.25 -12.15 7.47
N ILE A 209 -5.31 -11.40 7.70
CA ILE A 209 -5.66 -10.77 8.97
C ILE A 209 -7.16 -10.94 9.24
N GLU A 210 -7.57 -10.86 10.49
CA GLU A 210 -8.97 -10.89 10.86
C GLU A 210 -9.76 -9.71 10.26
N ALA A 211 -11.03 -9.93 9.96
CA ALA A 211 -11.91 -8.88 9.39
C ALA A 211 -12.08 -7.68 10.34
N SER A 212 -12.02 -7.90 11.64
CA SER A 212 -12.03 -6.86 12.68
C SER A 212 -10.82 -5.93 12.55
N VAL A 213 -9.63 -6.50 12.37
CA VAL A 213 -8.36 -5.77 12.18
C VAL A 213 -8.36 -5.02 10.85
N ALA A 214 -8.81 -5.68 9.76
CA ALA A 214 -8.92 -5.04 8.46
C ALA A 214 -9.83 -3.81 8.50
N ARG A 215 -10.99 -3.91 9.17
CA ARG A 215 -11.93 -2.80 9.37
C ARG A 215 -11.31 -1.65 10.14
N LEU A 216 -10.66 -1.97 11.26
CA LEU A 216 -10.02 -0.96 12.12
C LEU A 216 -8.91 -0.20 11.38
N VAL A 217 -8.03 -0.92 10.67
CA VAL A 217 -6.96 -0.29 9.89
C VAL A 217 -7.55 0.52 8.73
N LYS A 218 -8.64 0.07 8.09
CA LYS A 218 -9.37 0.85 7.08
C LYS A 218 -9.84 2.20 7.62
N GLU A 219 -10.41 2.24 8.84
CA GLU A 219 -10.80 3.49 9.49
C GLU A 219 -9.59 4.42 9.74
N TYR A 220 -8.44 3.86 10.11
CA TYR A 220 -7.23 4.66 10.24
C TYR A 220 -6.75 5.20 8.88
N LEU A 221 -6.84 4.41 7.80
CA LEU A 221 -6.48 4.82 6.45
C LEU A 221 -7.39 5.92 5.90
N ILE A 222 -8.68 5.93 6.26
CA ILE A 222 -9.59 7.04 5.93
C ILE A 222 -9.07 8.35 6.53
N SER A 223 -8.57 8.34 7.75
CA SER A 223 -8.06 9.56 8.39
C SER A 223 -6.88 10.21 7.67
N VAL A 224 -6.14 9.44 6.85
CA VAL A 224 -4.98 9.92 6.08
C VAL A 224 -5.40 10.88 4.96
N THR A 225 -6.61 10.71 4.40
CA THR A 225 -7.16 11.55 3.32
C THR A 225 -8.03 12.70 3.85
N GLN A 226 -8.33 12.68 5.15
CA GLN A 226 -9.09 13.73 5.81
C GLN A 226 -8.20 14.91 6.24
N LYS A 227 -8.81 16.05 6.61
CA LYS A 227 -8.14 17.26 7.09
C LYS A 227 -7.04 16.97 8.11
N GLY A 228 -5.85 17.51 7.87
CA GLY A 228 -4.65 17.27 8.67
C GLY A 228 -3.96 15.92 8.40
N GLY A 229 -4.41 15.15 7.42
CA GLY A 229 -3.75 13.93 6.94
C GLY A 229 -2.65 14.21 5.91
N THR A 230 -1.83 13.20 5.60
CA THR A 230 -0.75 13.35 4.62
C THR A 230 -1.22 13.28 3.17
N ALA A 231 -2.51 12.98 2.92
CA ALA A 231 -3.08 12.81 1.59
C ALA A 231 -4.44 13.53 1.43
N GLU A 232 -4.60 14.74 1.95
CA GLU A 232 -5.82 15.54 1.73
C GLU A 232 -6.13 15.71 0.24
N ASN A 233 -5.11 15.77 -0.62
CA ASN A 233 -5.27 15.89 -2.07
C ASN A 233 -5.87 14.62 -2.74
N ALA A 234 -6.01 13.51 -2.02
CA ALA A 234 -6.72 12.32 -2.51
C ALA A 234 -8.22 12.36 -2.19
N ALA A 235 -8.69 13.32 -1.38
CA ALA A 235 -10.09 13.41 -0.99
C ALA A 235 -10.98 13.71 -2.20
N ILE A 236 -12.12 13.02 -2.28
CA ILE A 236 -13.15 13.20 -3.31
C ILE A 236 -14.46 13.51 -2.59
N ASN A 237 -15.10 14.61 -2.95
CA ASN A 237 -16.36 15.01 -2.34
C ASN A 237 -17.44 13.94 -2.54
N GLY A 238 -18.17 13.63 -1.48
CA GLY A 238 -19.20 12.60 -1.49
C GLY A 238 -18.69 11.15 -1.39
N TYR A 239 -17.36 10.91 -1.20
CA TYR A 239 -16.82 9.57 -1.04
C TYR A 239 -15.79 9.50 0.08
N LEU A 240 -15.86 8.45 0.90
CA LEU A 240 -14.78 8.13 1.82
C LEU A 240 -13.66 7.41 1.07
N ILE A 241 -12.46 7.92 1.18
CA ILE A 241 -11.26 7.35 0.57
C ILE A 241 -10.36 6.81 1.68
N ALA A 242 -9.97 5.56 1.58
CA ALA A 242 -8.95 4.97 2.46
C ALA A 242 -7.63 4.83 1.70
N GLY A 243 -6.51 5.28 2.29
CA GLY A 243 -5.24 5.16 1.61
C GLY A 243 -4.04 5.61 2.43
N LYS A 244 -2.85 5.47 1.84
CA LYS A 244 -1.58 5.81 2.48
C LYS A 244 -0.58 6.38 1.48
N THR A 245 0.08 7.46 1.86
CA THR A 245 1.21 8.04 1.14
C THR A 245 2.49 7.25 1.37
N GLY A 246 3.32 7.18 0.33
CA GLY A 246 4.71 6.75 0.40
C GLY A 246 5.63 7.84 -0.13
N THR A 247 6.78 7.95 0.50
CA THR A 247 7.90 8.77 0.03
C THR A 247 9.15 8.02 0.45
N SER A 248 9.91 7.51 -0.51
CA SER A 248 11.15 6.79 -0.26
C SER A 248 12.29 7.39 -1.05
N GLN A 249 13.47 7.41 -0.45
CA GLN A 249 14.70 7.78 -1.14
C GLN A 249 15.17 6.60 -2.00
N ILE A 250 15.72 6.88 -3.17
CA ILE A 250 16.30 5.84 -4.02
C ILE A 250 17.70 5.52 -3.51
N TYR A 251 17.96 4.22 -3.26
CA TYR A 251 19.30 3.77 -2.88
C TYR A 251 20.25 3.87 -4.08
N ASP A 252 21.38 4.51 -3.88
CA ASP A 252 22.42 4.65 -4.88
C ASP A 252 23.48 3.56 -4.67
N HIS A 253 23.45 2.54 -5.51
CA HIS A 253 24.37 1.40 -5.41
C HIS A 253 25.84 1.78 -5.64
N GLN A 254 26.12 2.85 -6.41
CA GLN A 254 27.47 3.30 -6.65
C GLN A 254 28.05 4.02 -5.43
N LEU A 255 27.21 4.78 -4.74
CA LEU A 255 27.61 5.53 -3.54
C LEU A 255 27.42 4.75 -2.24
N GLY A 256 26.78 3.58 -2.29
CA GLY A 256 26.47 2.75 -1.12
C GLY A 256 25.56 3.44 -0.09
N ARG A 257 24.73 4.39 -0.52
CA ARG A 257 23.84 5.17 0.37
C ARG A 257 22.57 5.64 -0.33
N TYR A 258 21.59 6.05 0.46
CA TYR A 258 20.39 6.70 -0.07
C TYR A 258 20.71 8.05 -0.70
N SER A 259 20.12 8.31 -1.87
CA SER A 259 20.20 9.59 -2.57
C SER A 259 19.52 10.68 -1.75
N LYS A 260 20.11 11.87 -1.70
CA LYS A 260 19.51 13.04 -1.07
C LYS A 260 18.53 13.79 -1.98
N THR A 261 18.53 13.47 -3.29
CA THR A 261 17.80 14.23 -4.32
C THR A 261 16.85 13.35 -5.15
N ARG A 262 17.04 12.02 -5.16
CA ARG A 262 16.19 11.10 -5.92
C ARG A 262 15.22 10.38 -5.00
N TYR A 263 13.94 10.53 -5.28
CA TYR A 263 12.84 9.99 -4.48
C TYR A 263 11.85 9.24 -5.34
N ILE A 264 11.09 8.36 -4.71
CA ILE A 264 9.88 7.75 -5.24
C ILE A 264 8.72 8.28 -4.40
N ALA A 265 7.78 8.95 -5.07
CA ALA A 265 6.53 9.39 -4.49
C ALA A 265 5.42 8.40 -4.83
N SER A 266 4.66 7.94 -3.85
CA SER A 266 3.56 7.00 -4.09
C SER A 266 2.34 7.31 -3.24
N PHE A 267 1.18 6.84 -3.72
CA PHE A 267 -0.04 6.77 -2.95
C PHE A 267 -0.80 5.50 -3.34
N VAL A 268 -1.21 4.72 -2.36
CA VAL A 268 -2.07 3.57 -2.52
C VAL A 268 -3.36 3.78 -1.73
N GLY A 269 -4.49 3.44 -2.32
CA GLY A 269 -5.78 3.57 -1.65
C GLY A 269 -6.89 2.87 -2.40
N PHE A 270 -8.08 2.85 -1.81
CA PHE A 270 -9.28 2.27 -2.39
C PHE A 270 -10.52 3.14 -2.11
N ALA A 271 -11.50 3.00 -2.97
CA ALA A 271 -12.72 3.79 -2.93
C ALA A 271 -13.93 3.01 -3.53
N PRO A 272 -15.16 3.33 -3.05
CA PRO A 272 -15.45 3.97 -1.77
C PRO A 272 -14.93 3.14 -0.60
N ALA A 273 -14.50 3.75 0.52
CA ALA A 273 -13.96 2.96 1.63
C ALA A 273 -15.03 2.13 2.36
N SER A 274 -16.30 2.53 2.29
CA SER A 274 -17.45 1.77 2.84
C SER A 274 -17.65 0.45 2.11
N GLU A 275 -17.71 0.52 0.78
CA GLU A 275 -17.90 -0.62 -0.12
C GLU A 275 -16.88 -0.52 -1.27
N PRO A 276 -15.68 -1.08 -1.10
CA PRO A 276 -14.58 -0.87 -2.02
C PRO A 276 -14.84 -1.46 -3.41
N LEU A 277 -14.84 -0.60 -4.42
CA LEU A 277 -14.98 -0.97 -5.82
C LEU A 277 -13.60 -1.05 -6.50
N VAL A 278 -12.72 -0.11 -6.22
CA VAL A 278 -11.43 -0.01 -6.89
C VAL A 278 -10.30 0.27 -5.91
N THR A 279 -9.19 -0.44 -6.09
CA THR A 279 -7.92 -0.19 -5.39
C THR A 279 -6.89 0.31 -6.42
N VAL A 280 -6.29 1.45 -6.15
CA VAL A 280 -5.32 2.11 -7.05
C VAL A 280 -4.02 2.40 -6.33
N LEU A 281 -2.91 2.12 -6.99
CA LEU A 281 -1.58 2.56 -6.59
C LEU A 281 -0.99 3.46 -7.69
N VAL A 282 -0.55 4.62 -7.30
CA VAL A 282 0.23 5.54 -8.16
C VAL A 282 1.65 5.59 -7.65
N VAL A 283 2.61 5.37 -8.53
CA VAL A 283 4.06 5.47 -8.23
C VAL A 283 4.70 6.43 -9.23
N VAL A 284 5.34 7.47 -8.73
CA VAL A 284 6.06 8.48 -9.52
C VAL A 284 7.53 8.46 -9.12
N GLU A 285 8.38 8.04 -10.05
CA GLU A 285 9.83 8.02 -9.84
C GLU A 285 10.45 9.37 -10.18
N GLN A 286 11.31 9.84 -9.28
CA GLN A 286 12.08 11.07 -9.42
C GLN A 286 11.23 12.28 -9.85
N PRO A 287 10.16 12.62 -9.11
CA PRO A 287 9.35 13.80 -9.42
C PRO A 287 10.20 15.06 -9.28
N ARG A 288 9.92 16.08 -10.14
CA ARG A 288 10.77 17.28 -10.25
C ARG A 288 10.37 18.40 -9.29
N THR A 289 9.09 18.58 -9.03
CA THR A 289 8.56 19.74 -8.29
C THR A 289 8.37 19.50 -6.80
N SER A 290 8.00 18.31 -6.41
CA SER A 290 7.82 17.85 -5.04
C SER A 290 8.10 16.36 -4.98
N TYR A 291 8.59 15.88 -3.86
CA TYR A 291 8.84 14.45 -3.65
C TYR A 291 7.84 13.78 -2.69
N TYR A 292 6.89 14.52 -2.15
CA TYR A 292 5.89 13.98 -1.24
C TYR A 292 4.76 13.27 -2.01
N GLY A 293 4.45 12.01 -1.63
CA GLY A 293 3.37 11.23 -2.25
C GLY A 293 2.01 11.92 -2.20
N GLY A 294 1.72 12.66 -1.11
CA GLY A 294 0.50 13.44 -0.96
C GLY A 294 0.38 14.63 -1.92
N SER A 295 1.51 15.17 -2.40
CA SER A 295 1.52 16.28 -3.35
C SER A 295 1.57 15.82 -4.80
N VAL A 296 2.18 14.65 -5.07
CA VAL A 296 2.47 14.19 -6.45
C VAL A 296 1.56 13.04 -6.86
N ALA A 297 1.46 11.99 -6.04
CA ALA A 297 0.72 10.79 -6.39
C ALA A 297 -0.77 10.84 -6.01
N ALA A 298 -1.11 11.50 -4.90
CA ALA A 298 -2.48 11.61 -4.43
C ALA A 298 -3.42 12.36 -5.41
N PRO A 299 -3.03 13.46 -6.07
CA PRO A 299 -3.88 14.11 -7.08
C PRO A 299 -4.14 13.21 -8.29
N ILE A 300 -3.15 12.44 -8.74
CA ILE A 300 -3.29 11.49 -9.86
C ILE A 300 -4.24 10.36 -9.46
N PHE A 301 -4.09 9.83 -8.24
CA PHE A 301 -5.03 8.85 -7.68
C PHE A 301 -6.45 9.38 -7.68
N LYS A 302 -6.66 10.61 -7.17
CA LYS A 302 -7.98 11.27 -7.14
C LYS A 302 -8.63 11.29 -8.51
N GLU A 303 -7.93 11.74 -9.53
CA GLU A 303 -8.43 11.84 -10.89
C GLU A 303 -8.82 10.46 -11.46
N ILE A 304 -7.97 9.44 -11.25
CA ILE A 304 -8.25 8.07 -11.71
C ILE A 304 -9.51 7.54 -11.03
N VAL A 305 -9.58 7.63 -9.69
CA VAL A 305 -10.68 7.08 -8.91
C VAL A 305 -11.98 7.82 -9.22
N GLN A 306 -11.95 9.15 -9.31
CA GLN A 306 -13.14 9.94 -9.62
C GLN A 306 -13.73 9.57 -10.97
N ARG A 307 -12.90 9.40 -12.00
CA ARG A 307 -13.36 8.94 -13.32
C ARG A 307 -13.88 7.50 -13.29
N THR A 308 -13.24 6.61 -12.51
CA THR A 308 -13.71 5.23 -12.38
C THR A 308 -15.08 5.18 -11.70
N LEU A 309 -15.27 5.91 -10.59
CA LEU A 309 -16.56 5.94 -9.88
C LEU A 309 -17.69 6.50 -10.76
N LEU A 310 -17.39 7.52 -11.56
CA LEU A 310 -18.34 8.07 -12.54
C LEU A 310 -18.67 7.07 -13.65
N PHE A 311 -17.69 6.32 -14.14
CA PHE A 311 -17.89 5.32 -15.18
C PHE A 311 -18.73 4.13 -14.68
N GLU A 312 -18.58 3.75 -13.41
CA GLU A 312 -19.30 2.64 -12.77
C GLU A 312 -20.62 3.09 -12.13
N ASP A 313 -21.09 4.31 -12.43
CA ASP A 313 -22.35 4.88 -11.91
C ASP A 313 -22.50 4.82 -10.39
N VAL A 314 -21.38 4.89 -9.64
CA VAL A 314 -21.39 4.93 -8.19
C VAL A 314 -21.80 6.32 -7.72
N LEU A 315 -22.93 6.41 -7.03
CA LEU A 315 -23.44 7.70 -6.53
C LEU A 315 -22.64 8.16 -5.30
N PRO A 316 -22.35 9.47 -5.20
CA PRO A 316 -21.76 10.02 -3.99
C PRO A 316 -22.76 9.96 -2.83
N PHE A 317 -22.24 9.86 -1.59
CA PHE A 317 -23.08 10.06 -0.41
C PHE A 317 -23.66 11.49 -0.45
N PRO A 318 -24.95 11.67 -0.11
CA PRO A 318 -25.51 13.00 0.05
C PRO A 318 -24.64 13.81 1.04
N GLU A 319 -24.29 15.04 0.68
CA GLU A 319 -23.74 15.97 1.67
C GLU A 319 -24.80 16.14 2.76
N GLU A 320 -24.49 15.74 4.01
CA GLU A 320 -25.31 16.15 5.16
C GLU A 320 -25.37 17.68 5.14
N SER A 321 -26.53 18.22 4.83
CA SER A 321 -26.75 19.66 4.87
C SER A 321 -26.41 20.13 6.28
N ASN A 322 -25.48 21.06 6.39
CA ASN A 322 -25.03 21.69 7.66
C ASN A 322 -26.14 22.46 8.39
N SER A 323 -27.42 22.14 8.17
CA SER A 323 -28.58 22.80 8.74
C SER A 323 -29.04 22.30 10.11
N ASP A 324 -28.51 21.17 10.61
CA ASP A 324 -28.98 20.57 11.87
C ASP A 324 -27.98 20.61 13.04
N ARG A 325 -26.96 21.50 12.98
CA ARG A 325 -26.06 21.73 14.12
C ARG A 325 -26.25 23.07 14.81
N SER A 326 -27.42 23.69 14.68
CA SER A 326 -27.84 24.82 15.55
C SER A 326 -29.16 24.42 16.20
N ASP A 327 -29.13 24.15 17.50
CA ASP A 327 -30.20 24.13 18.49
C ASP A 327 -30.32 22.83 19.31
N HIS A 328 -29.25 22.49 20.05
CA HIS A 328 -29.40 21.75 21.29
C HIS A 328 -28.28 22.10 22.27
N ASP A 329 -28.18 23.39 22.56
CA ASP A 329 -27.58 23.87 23.81
C ASP A 329 -28.42 25.05 24.27
N LEU A 330 -29.26 24.80 25.24
CA LEU A 330 -29.80 25.73 26.24
C LEU A 330 -31.10 25.13 26.80
N THR A 331 -31.01 24.59 27.99
CA THR A 331 -31.92 24.72 29.10
C THR A 331 -31.88 23.46 29.99
N VAL A 332 -31.01 23.50 30.98
CA VAL A 332 -31.33 22.91 32.28
C VAL A 332 -31.06 23.99 33.32
N ASN A 333 -32.06 24.74 33.63
CA ASN A 333 -32.18 25.46 34.87
C ASN A 333 -33.21 24.76 35.75
N ARG A 334 -32.79 24.44 36.93
CA ARG A 334 -33.41 24.20 38.22
C ARG A 334 -33.22 22.83 38.83
#